data_54df6ce74b0787d89649ae70c48aaa44
#
_entry.id   54df6ce74b0787d89649ae70c48aaa44
#
_cell.length_a   1.000
_cell.length_b   1.000
_cell.length_c   1.000
_cell.angle_alpha   90.00
_cell.angle_beta   90.00
_cell.angle_gamma   90.00
#
_symmetry.space_group_name_H-M   'P 1'
#
loop_
_entity.id
_entity.type
_entity.pdbx_description
1 polymer ?
#
loop_
_entity_poly.entity_id
_entity_poly.type
_entity_poly.pdbx_seq_one_letter_code
_entity_poly.pdbx_strand_id
1 'polypeptide(L)'
;MGRRRCLMVMSVFPLLAGLTAAQTLGKEKVPPITQVNVQVPGPQRIGPLPPVDSPPGSPTSSLKIHLGKELYFDPCLSADNTVSCASCHNPALGWSDSGPTSSGIHGQLGGRRSPPVSNAAYNPLQFWDGRASSLEEQAKGPIQNPIEMGNTHKAMIKTVANIRGYASEFKAVYGEGPITVQQVADAIAAFERTVVTTDSLFDRFVRGDRQALTALEKKGLEIFNGKGHCTACHWGPNFSDGRFHNLGVPAKDPKNPDVGRYAITKNPRDMGAFKTPTVRDAALRPPYLHDGSERSLESLIDFYNRGGGKDPNLDPLMVPLGLSQHEKKALVAFIKALNSLNPEVADVKPIAPDHLRK
;
A
#
# COMPACT_ATOMS: atom_id res chain seq x y z
N MET A 1 -4.57 -25.13 29.67
CA MET A 1 -3.83 -23.86 29.57
C MET A 1 -2.39 -24.16 29.19
N GLY A 2 -2.01 -24.06 27.94
CA GLY A 2 -0.66 -24.34 27.45
C GLY A 2 -0.42 -23.55 26.17
N ARG A 3 0.23 -22.39 26.27
CA ARG A 3 0.68 -21.59 25.14
C ARG A 3 1.81 -22.37 24.44
N ARG A 4 1.53 -23.01 23.32
CA ARG A 4 2.58 -23.51 22.44
C ARG A 4 3.06 -22.36 21.57
N ARG A 5 4.09 -21.69 22.04
CA ARG A 5 4.92 -20.78 21.25
C ARG A 5 5.66 -21.61 20.19
N CYS A 6 5.87 -21.06 19.01
CA CYS A 6 6.83 -21.59 18.05
C CYS A 6 8.13 -21.88 18.83
N LEU A 7 8.55 -23.14 18.93
CA LEU A 7 9.64 -23.55 19.81
C LEU A 7 10.97 -23.00 19.26
N MET A 8 11.54 -22.10 20.03
CA MET A 8 12.89 -21.61 19.86
C MET A 8 13.84 -22.76 20.26
N VAL A 9 14.45 -23.45 19.29
CA VAL A 9 15.56 -24.36 19.55
C VAL A 9 16.80 -23.50 19.75
N MET A 10 17.12 -23.23 20.99
CA MET A 10 18.42 -22.65 21.38
C MET A 10 19.49 -23.76 21.31
N SER A 11 20.28 -23.76 20.27
CA SER A 11 21.54 -24.50 20.23
C SER A 11 22.62 -23.67 20.93
N VAL A 12 23.06 -24.14 22.07
CA VAL A 12 24.24 -23.60 22.75
C VAL A 12 25.49 -24.08 21.99
N PHE A 13 26.20 -23.17 21.36
CA PHE A 13 27.53 -23.43 20.80
C PHE A 13 28.61 -22.73 21.67
N PRO A 14 29.75 -23.43 21.93
CA PRO A 14 30.82 -22.83 22.73
C PRO A 14 31.60 -21.77 21.92
N LEU A 15 32.05 -20.74 22.61
CA LEU A 15 32.98 -19.75 22.10
C LEU A 15 34.28 -20.40 21.66
N LEU A 16 34.59 -20.31 20.37
CA LEU A 16 35.96 -20.43 19.85
C LEU A 16 36.28 -19.09 19.14
N ALA A 17 37.25 -18.40 19.69
CA ALA A 17 37.85 -17.20 19.10
C ALA A 17 38.67 -17.60 17.88
N GLY A 18 38.49 -16.93 16.75
CA GLY A 18 39.32 -17.19 15.56
C GLY A 18 38.96 -16.30 14.37
N LEU A 19 39.75 -15.24 14.21
CA LEU A 19 40.16 -14.55 12.96
C LEU A 19 39.08 -14.11 11.94
N THR A 20 39.06 -12.81 11.76
CA THR A 20 38.48 -11.99 10.72
C THR A 20 38.75 -12.50 9.29
N ALA A 21 37.70 -12.90 8.59
CA ALA A 21 37.65 -12.84 7.15
C ALA A 21 36.43 -11.98 6.77
N ALA A 22 36.69 -10.78 6.28
CA ALA A 22 35.69 -9.93 5.66
C ALA A 22 35.21 -10.63 4.38
N GLN A 23 34.09 -11.35 4.46
CA GLN A 23 33.39 -11.84 3.29
C GLN A 23 32.68 -10.64 2.64
N THR A 24 33.21 -10.19 1.52
CA THR A 24 32.53 -9.31 0.58
C THR A 24 31.23 -9.98 0.15
N LEU A 25 30.12 -9.55 0.72
CA LEU A 25 28.78 -9.86 0.23
C LEU A 25 28.70 -9.36 -1.22
N GLY A 26 28.73 -10.29 -2.15
CA GLY A 26 28.52 -10.02 -3.57
C GLY A 26 27.19 -9.26 -3.73
N LYS A 27 27.28 -8.06 -4.28
CA LYS A 27 26.12 -7.29 -4.72
C LYS A 27 25.43 -8.10 -5.81
N GLU A 28 24.40 -8.86 -5.46
CA GLU A 28 23.48 -9.42 -6.45
C GLU A 28 22.94 -8.25 -7.27
N LYS A 29 23.25 -8.24 -8.56
CA LYS A 29 22.74 -7.24 -9.50
C LYS A 29 21.22 -7.45 -9.60
N VAL A 30 20.46 -6.54 -9.03
CA VAL A 30 19.02 -6.43 -9.33
C VAL A 30 18.91 -6.30 -10.86
N PRO A 31 18.18 -7.19 -11.56
CA PRO A 31 18.04 -7.08 -13.00
C PRO A 31 17.45 -5.71 -13.34
N PRO A 32 17.90 -5.08 -14.45
CA PRO A 32 17.36 -3.79 -14.87
C PRO A 32 15.85 -3.94 -15.05
N ILE A 33 15.10 -3.10 -14.35
CA ILE A 33 13.64 -2.99 -14.53
C ILE A 33 13.46 -2.56 -16.00
N THR A 34 13.05 -3.50 -16.83
CA THR A 34 12.61 -3.21 -18.20
C THR A 34 11.56 -2.12 -18.05
N GLN A 35 11.73 -1.00 -18.77
CA GLN A 35 10.75 0.09 -18.76
C GLN A 35 9.42 -0.50 -19.21
N VAL A 36 8.56 -0.82 -18.23
CA VAL A 36 7.20 -1.22 -18.52
C VAL A 36 6.50 0.05 -18.99
N ASN A 37 6.23 0.13 -20.28
CA ASN A 37 5.42 1.19 -20.86
C ASN A 37 3.96 0.95 -20.41
N VAL A 38 3.67 1.30 -19.15
CA VAL A 38 2.30 1.27 -18.65
C VAL A 38 1.57 2.43 -19.30
N GLN A 39 0.69 2.13 -20.26
CA GLN A 39 -0.22 3.11 -20.81
C GLN A 39 -1.21 3.52 -19.71
N VAL A 40 -0.96 4.65 -19.07
CA VAL A 40 -1.93 5.26 -18.15
C VAL A 40 -3.05 5.85 -19.00
N PRO A 41 -4.32 5.42 -18.80
CA PRO A 41 -5.44 5.97 -19.55
C PRO A 41 -5.52 7.50 -19.44
N GLY A 42 -6.10 8.15 -20.44
CA GLY A 42 -6.40 9.58 -20.37
C GLY A 42 -7.42 9.91 -19.28
N PRO A 43 -7.69 11.21 -18.98
CA PRO A 43 -8.58 11.63 -17.93
C PRO A 43 -9.96 10.97 -18.05
N GLN A 44 -10.38 10.28 -16.99
CA GLN A 44 -11.68 9.60 -16.89
C GLN A 44 -12.56 10.32 -15.87
N ARG A 45 -13.88 10.23 -16.02
CA ARG A 45 -14.82 10.77 -15.03
C ARG A 45 -14.69 10.01 -13.71
N ILE A 46 -14.78 10.73 -12.59
CA ILE A 46 -14.95 10.11 -11.28
C ILE A 46 -16.27 9.35 -11.22
N GLY A 47 -16.29 8.18 -10.59
CA GLY A 47 -17.45 7.32 -10.53
C GLY A 47 -17.21 6.07 -9.68
N PRO A 48 -18.15 5.11 -9.67
CA PRO A 48 -17.97 3.83 -9.01
C PRO A 48 -16.79 3.05 -9.58
N LEU A 49 -16.13 2.25 -8.74
CA LEU A 49 -15.06 1.36 -9.18
C LEU A 49 -15.63 0.25 -10.09
N PRO A 50 -14.96 -0.08 -11.20
CA PRO A 50 -15.28 -1.27 -11.97
C PRO A 50 -14.89 -2.54 -11.20
N PRO A 51 -15.36 -3.73 -11.59
CA PRO A 51 -14.84 -4.99 -11.08
C PRO A 51 -13.32 -5.08 -11.24
N VAL A 52 -12.66 -5.78 -10.31
CA VAL A 52 -11.22 -6.05 -10.42
C VAL A 52 -11.03 -7.30 -11.27
N ASP A 53 -10.23 -7.18 -12.32
CA ASP A 53 -9.88 -8.30 -13.19
C ASP A 53 -8.79 -9.18 -12.56
N SER A 54 -8.88 -10.49 -12.79
CA SER A 54 -7.79 -11.41 -12.49
C SER A 54 -6.66 -11.25 -13.52
N PRO A 55 -5.38 -11.37 -13.11
CA PRO A 55 -4.28 -11.33 -14.06
C PRO A 55 -4.39 -12.45 -15.10
N PRO A 56 -3.99 -12.20 -16.35
CA PRO A 56 -3.89 -13.26 -17.36
C PRO A 56 -3.02 -14.43 -16.85
N GLY A 57 -3.52 -15.66 -16.98
CA GLY A 57 -2.81 -16.87 -16.56
C GLY A 57 -2.80 -17.15 -15.06
N SER A 58 -3.38 -16.27 -14.22
CA SER A 58 -3.52 -16.48 -12.78
C SER A 58 -4.94 -16.18 -12.30
N PRO A 59 -5.92 -17.04 -12.64
CA PRO A 59 -7.31 -16.81 -12.25
C PRO A 59 -7.44 -16.81 -10.72
N THR A 60 -8.26 -15.90 -10.23
CA THR A 60 -8.60 -15.80 -8.83
C THR A 60 -9.64 -16.84 -8.46
N SER A 61 -9.38 -17.64 -7.42
CA SER A 61 -10.35 -18.59 -6.84
C SER A 61 -10.55 -18.29 -5.35
N SER A 62 -11.65 -18.75 -4.79
CA SER A 62 -11.94 -18.61 -3.36
C SER A 62 -10.84 -19.25 -2.48
N LEU A 63 -10.32 -20.41 -2.91
CA LEU A 63 -9.21 -21.07 -2.21
C LEU A 63 -7.92 -20.23 -2.25
N LYS A 64 -7.60 -19.63 -3.40
CA LYS A 64 -6.42 -18.75 -3.52
C LYS A 64 -6.57 -17.49 -2.68
N ILE A 65 -7.75 -16.87 -2.67
CA ILE A 65 -8.06 -15.71 -1.81
C ILE A 65 -7.90 -16.07 -0.33
N HIS A 66 -8.41 -17.23 0.08
CA HIS A 66 -8.31 -17.70 1.47
C HIS A 66 -6.84 -17.89 1.88
N LEU A 67 -6.07 -18.64 1.12
CA LEU A 67 -4.63 -18.82 1.33
C LEU A 67 -3.89 -17.49 1.39
N GLY A 68 -4.20 -16.56 0.46
CA GLY A 68 -3.59 -15.23 0.43
C GLY A 68 -3.94 -14.40 1.67
N LYS A 69 -5.17 -14.51 2.16
CA LYS A 69 -5.60 -13.85 3.40
C LYS A 69 -4.83 -14.39 4.61
N GLU A 70 -4.67 -15.69 4.75
CA GLU A 70 -3.89 -16.28 5.84
C GLU A 70 -2.44 -15.80 5.80
N LEU A 71 -1.79 -15.88 4.63
CA LEU A 71 -0.41 -15.41 4.43
C LEU A 71 -0.25 -13.92 4.74
N TYR A 72 -1.23 -13.08 4.37
CA TYR A 72 -1.20 -11.64 4.63
C TYR A 72 -1.18 -11.31 6.12
N PHE A 73 -1.86 -12.10 6.94
CA PHE A 73 -1.93 -11.89 8.39
C PHE A 73 -0.87 -12.70 9.17
N ASP A 74 -0.12 -13.57 8.51
CA ASP A 74 0.81 -14.47 9.18
C ASP A 74 2.20 -13.83 9.42
N PRO A 75 2.61 -13.63 10.69
CA PRO A 75 3.93 -13.11 10.99
C PRO A 75 5.08 -14.10 10.70
N CYS A 76 4.78 -15.40 10.47
CA CYS A 76 5.79 -16.41 10.12
C CYS A 76 6.52 -16.12 8.80
N LEU A 77 6.02 -15.17 7.99
CA LEU A 77 6.72 -14.72 6.79
C LEU A 77 7.92 -13.81 7.08
N SER A 78 7.99 -13.19 8.27
CA SER A 78 9.15 -12.39 8.70
C SER A 78 10.24 -13.25 9.33
N ALA A 79 11.47 -12.72 9.39
CA ALA A 79 12.63 -13.46 9.89
C ALA A 79 12.52 -13.86 11.36
N ASP A 80 11.85 -13.02 12.18
CA ASP A 80 11.69 -13.20 13.61
C ASP A 80 10.26 -13.59 14.05
N ASN A 81 9.36 -13.82 13.09
CA ASN A 81 7.95 -14.15 13.30
C ASN A 81 7.17 -13.06 14.06
N THR A 82 7.52 -11.78 13.90
CA THR A 82 6.87 -10.67 14.60
C THR A 82 6.05 -9.75 13.70
N VAL A 83 6.33 -9.72 12.39
CA VAL A 83 5.76 -8.79 11.42
C VAL A 83 5.05 -9.53 10.30
N SER A 84 3.81 -9.16 10.02
CA SER A 84 3.04 -9.58 8.84
C SER A 84 2.74 -8.38 7.94
N CYS A 85 2.13 -8.59 6.77
CA CYS A 85 1.65 -7.48 5.93
C CYS A 85 0.65 -6.60 6.71
N ALA A 86 -0.24 -7.22 7.48
CA ALA A 86 -1.23 -6.53 8.30
C ALA A 86 -0.61 -5.69 9.43
N SER A 87 0.64 -5.90 9.81
CA SER A 87 1.33 -5.06 10.80
C SER A 87 1.50 -3.62 10.33
N CYS A 88 1.76 -3.42 9.03
CA CYS A 88 1.94 -2.10 8.40
C CYS A 88 0.72 -1.66 7.58
N HIS A 89 -0.17 -2.59 7.23
CA HIS A 89 -1.38 -2.36 6.43
C HIS A 89 -2.60 -2.90 7.17
N ASN A 90 -2.90 -2.29 8.32
CA ASN A 90 -3.95 -2.74 9.23
C ASN A 90 -5.35 -2.40 8.67
N PRO A 91 -6.27 -3.37 8.54
CA PRO A 91 -7.64 -3.12 8.11
C PRO A 91 -8.37 -2.05 8.94
N ALA A 92 -8.20 -2.07 10.27
CA ALA A 92 -8.81 -1.10 11.17
C ALA A 92 -8.29 0.34 11.00
N LEU A 93 -7.19 0.53 10.29
CA LEU A 93 -6.56 1.82 10.00
C LEU A 93 -6.64 2.17 8.50
N GLY A 94 -7.71 1.75 7.83
CA GLY A 94 -7.90 1.98 6.41
C GLY A 94 -6.85 1.27 5.53
N TRP A 95 -6.43 0.08 5.95
CA TRP A 95 -5.42 -0.74 5.26
C TRP A 95 -4.06 -0.06 5.12
N SER A 96 -3.69 0.73 6.11
CA SER A 96 -2.45 1.48 6.22
C SER A 96 -1.94 1.41 7.67
N ASP A 97 -1.09 2.34 8.07
CA ASP A 97 -0.56 2.46 9.44
C ASP A 97 -1.07 3.75 10.10
N SER A 98 -1.01 3.85 11.42
CA SER A 98 -1.32 5.06 12.18
C SER A 98 -0.14 6.03 12.27
N GLY A 99 1.07 5.55 12.00
CA GLY A 99 2.31 6.35 12.10
C GLY A 99 2.69 7.07 10.82
N PRO A 100 3.61 8.03 10.90
CA PRO A 100 4.21 8.67 9.73
C PRO A 100 5.11 7.73 8.94
N THR A 101 5.60 6.66 9.58
CA THR A 101 6.32 5.54 8.98
C THR A 101 5.98 4.28 9.75
N SER A 102 6.07 3.13 9.09
CA SER A 102 5.78 1.85 9.73
C SER A 102 7.00 1.26 10.43
N SER A 103 6.73 0.40 11.42
CA SER A 103 7.75 -0.33 12.17
C SER A 103 7.85 -1.75 11.66
N GLY A 104 9.04 -2.17 11.23
CA GLY A 104 9.37 -3.53 10.85
C GLY A 104 9.97 -4.34 11.99
N ILE A 105 10.69 -5.44 11.62
CA ILE A 105 11.36 -6.30 12.60
C ILE A 105 12.30 -5.49 13.51
N HIS A 106 12.41 -5.93 14.77
CA HIS A 106 13.24 -5.26 15.79
C HIS A 106 12.87 -3.79 16.02
N GLY A 107 11.65 -3.36 15.64
CA GLY A 107 11.20 -1.98 15.79
C GLY A 107 11.88 -0.97 14.85
N GLN A 108 12.51 -1.43 13.77
CA GLN A 108 13.14 -0.57 12.78
C GLN A 108 12.09 0.24 12.02
N LEU A 109 12.34 1.54 11.85
CA LEU A 109 11.39 2.43 11.17
C LEU A 109 11.70 2.53 9.68
N GLY A 110 10.65 2.43 8.86
CA GLY A 110 10.72 2.71 7.43
C GLY A 110 10.94 4.19 7.12
N GLY A 111 11.36 4.49 5.90
CA GLY A 111 11.58 5.88 5.45
C GLY A 111 10.28 6.57 4.98
N ARG A 112 9.28 5.80 4.61
CA ARG A 112 8.00 6.28 4.06
C ARG A 112 6.82 5.69 4.80
N ARG A 113 5.70 6.37 4.71
CA ARG A 113 4.41 5.88 5.18
C ARG A 113 3.97 4.66 4.35
N SER A 114 3.34 3.68 4.98
CA SER A 114 2.70 2.57 4.27
C SER A 114 1.53 3.07 3.42
N PRO A 115 1.56 2.91 2.09
CA PRO A 115 0.43 3.24 1.24
C PRO A 115 -0.74 2.28 1.52
N PRO A 116 -2.00 2.67 1.25
CA PRO A 116 -3.13 1.79 1.48
C PRO A 116 -3.11 0.59 0.53
N VAL A 117 -3.51 -0.58 1.06
CA VAL A 117 -3.81 -1.77 0.25
C VAL A 117 -5.21 -1.66 -0.37
N SER A 118 -6.13 -0.94 0.29
CA SER A 118 -7.45 -0.67 -0.30
C SER A 118 -7.31 -0.06 -1.70
N ASN A 119 -7.98 -0.67 -2.67
CA ASN A 119 -7.97 -0.27 -4.08
C ASN A 119 -6.58 -0.37 -4.78
N ALA A 120 -5.58 -1.01 -4.17
CA ALA A 120 -4.26 -1.15 -4.77
C ALA A 120 -4.28 -1.92 -6.10
N ALA A 121 -5.29 -2.77 -6.31
CA ALA A 121 -5.52 -3.49 -7.56
C ALA A 121 -5.71 -2.58 -8.79
N TYR A 122 -6.15 -1.35 -8.59
CA TYR A 122 -6.35 -0.37 -9.67
C TYR A 122 -5.10 0.48 -9.95
N ASN A 123 -4.04 0.33 -9.17
CA ASN A 123 -2.80 1.08 -9.39
C ASN A 123 -2.00 0.44 -10.53
N PRO A 124 -1.55 1.21 -11.53
CA PRO A 124 -0.71 0.69 -12.62
C PRO A 124 0.69 0.28 -12.15
N LEU A 125 1.17 0.87 -11.06
CA LEU A 125 2.45 0.57 -10.42
C LEU A 125 2.28 0.60 -8.90
N GLN A 126 3.04 -0.20 -8.17
CA GLN A 126 2.98 -0.27 -6.71
C GLN A 126 4.13 0.49 -6.04
N PHE A 127 4.01 0.74 -4.73
CA PHE A 127 4.83 1.67 -3.94
C PHE A 127 4.65 3.14 -4.31
N TRP A 128 5.17 4.03 -3.45
CA TRP A 128 5.17 5.48 -3.69
C TRP A 128 5.99 5.91 -4.90
N ASP A 129 7.07 5.18 -5.19
CA ASP A 129 7.97 5.44 -6.31
C ASP A 129 7.67 4.59 -7.56
N GLY A 130 6.69 3.70 -7.48
CA GLY A 130 6.28 2.85 -8.59
C GLY A 130 7.30 1.81 -9.02
N ARG A 131 8.13 1.33 -8.08
CA ARG A 131 9.20 0.36 -8.38
C ARG A 131 8.73 -1.06 -8.65
N ALA A 132 7.47 -1.39 -8.35
CA ALA A 132 6.91 -2.70 -8.67
C ALA A 132 5.77 -2.57 -9.69
N SER A 133 5.74 -3.48 -10.66
CA SER A 133 4.83 -3.45 -11.81
C SER A 133 3.49 -4.14 -11.53
N SER A 134 3.37 -4.87 -10.42
CA SER A 134 2.14 -5.57 -10.03
C SER A 134 2.08 -5.75 -8.51
N LEU A 135 0.95 -6.25 -7.99
CA LEU A 135 0.80 -6.64 -6.59
C LEU A 135 1.72 -7.81 -6.25
N GLU A 136 1.88 -8.77 -7.17
CA GLU A 136 2.76 -9.92 -6.99
C GLU A 136 4.23 -9.49 -6.83
N GLU A 137 4.69 -8.55 -7.65
CA GLU A 137 6.05 -8.02 -7.53
C GLU A 137 6.22 -7.19 -6.25
N GLN A 138 5.17 -6.46 -5.86
CA GLN A 138 5.19 -5.70 -4.62
C GLN A 138 5.31 -6.63 -3.40
N ALA A 139 4.51 -7.70 -3.33
CA ALA A 139 4.48 -8.61 -2.19
C ALA A 139 5.84 -9.29 -1.89
N LYS A 140 6.69 -9.47 -2.88
CA LYS A 140 8.03 -10.04 -2.71
C LYS A 140 9.01 -9.10 -2.00
N GLY A 141 8.88 -7.79 -2.22
CA GLY A 141 9.83 -6.79 -1.73
C GLY A 141 9.94 -6.71 -0.20
N PRO A 142 8.86 -6.46 0.53
CA PRO A 142 8.85 -6.34 1.99
C PRO A 142 9.43 -7.55 2.72
N ILE A 143 9.23 -8.76 2.19
CA ILE A 143 9.75 -10.00 2.76
C ILE A 143 11.28 -9.95 2.87
N GLN A 144 11.97 -9.43 1.84
CA GLN A 144 13.43 -9.35 1.81
C GLN A 144 13.99 -8.04 2.35
N ASN A 145 13.15 -7.04 2.58
CA ASN A 145 13.62 -5.76 3.08
C ASN A 145 14.11 -5.90 4.53
N PRO A 146 15.39 -5.62 4.82
CA PRO A 146 15.98 -5.85 6.14
C PRO A 146 15.37 -4.98 7.25
N ILE A 147 14.70 -3.87 6.91
CA ILE A 147 14.03 -3.00 7.89
C ILE A 147 12.52 -3.24 7.95
N GLU A 148 11.95 -4.12 7.10
CA GLU A 148 10.53 -4.47 7.12
C GLU A 148 10.34 -5.87 7.70
N MET A 149 10.43 -6.93 6.89
CA MET A 149 10.26 -8.32 7.34
C MET A 149 11.60 -9.07 7.48
N GLY A 150 12.70 -8.56 6.93
CA GLY A 150 14.08 -9.01 7.14
C GLY A 150 14.39 -10.47 6.79
N ASN A 151 13.52 -11.14 6.05
CA ASN A 151 13.65 -12.55 5.71
C ASN A 151 14.37 -12.73 4.35
N THR A 152 14.62 -13.96 3.96
CA THR A 152 14.97 -14.32 2.58
C THR A 152 13.82 -15.12 1.98
N HIS A 153 13.61 -15.02 0.67
CA HIS A 153 12.60 -15.85 -0.01
C HIS A 153 12.83 -17.35 0.25
N LYS A 154 14.08 -17.79 0.25
CA LYS A 154 14.44 -19.19 0.53
C LYS A 154 14.04 -19.63 1.94
N ALA A 155 14.33 -18.82 2.95
CA ALA A 155 13.98 -19.15 4.34
C ALA A 155 12.46 -19.10 4.54
N MET A 156 11.78 -18.09 4.01
CA MET A 156 10.33 -17.97 4.03
C MET A 156 9.63 -19.19 3.42
N ILE A 157 10.05 -19.62 2.20
CA ILE A 157 9.50 -20.81 1.53
C ILE A 157 9.70 -22.05 2.40
N LYS A 158 10.91 -22.22 2.99
CA LYS A 158 11.17 -23.34 3.90
C LYS A 158 10.24 -23.33 5.11
N THR A 159 9.99 -22.16 5.70
CA THR A 159 9.06 -22.02 6.83
C THR A 159 7.65 -22.43 6.41
N VAL A 160 7.12 -21.85 5.33
CA VAL A 160 5.76 -22.12 4.82
C VAL A 160 5.59 -23.60 4.46
N ALA A 161 6.56 -24.22 3.77
CA ALA A 161 6.49 -25.63 3.36
C ALA A 161 6.50 -26.61 4.55
N ASN A 162 7.05 -26.23 5.70
CA ASN A 162 7.08 -27.05 6.90
C ASN A 162 5.81 -26.92 7.76
N ILE A 163 4.93 -25.96 7.45
CA ILE A 163 3.64 -25.80 8.13
C ILE A 163 2.60 -26.67 7.41
N ARG A 164 2.12 -27.71 8.10
CA ARG A 164 1.23 -28.73 7.48
C ARG A 164 -0.01 -28.10 6.82
N GLY A 165 -0.62 -27.08 7.43
CA GLY A 165 -1.77 -26.36 6.87
C GLY A 165 -1.43 -25.78 5.51
N TYR A 166 -0.38 -24.98 5.42
CA TYR A 166 0.04 -24.37 4.16
C TYR A 166 0.41 -25.40 3.08
N ALA A 167 1.12 -26.47 3.43
CA ALA A 167 1.46 -27.48 2.45
C ALA A 167 0.21 -28.07 1.76
N SER A 168 -0.87 -28.32 2.52
CA SER A 168 -2.14 -28.81 1.97
C SER A 168 -2.90 -27.76 1.17
N GLU A 169 -2.91 -26.51 1.61
CA GLU A 169 -3.58 -25.41 0.92
C GLU A 169 -2.88 -25.05 -0.40
N PHE A 170 -1.55 -24.95 -0.40
CA PHE A 170 -0.79 -24.74 -1.64
C PHE A 170 -1.04 -25.87 -2.65
N LYS A 171 -1.09 -27.12 -2.20
CA LYS A 171 -1.45 -28.25 -3.06
C LYS A 171 -2.88 -28.12 -3.62
N ALA A 172 -3.84 -27.68 -2.81
CA ALA A 172 -5.22 -27.49 -3.25
C ALA A 172 -5.35 -26.35 -4.26
N VAL A 173 -4.56 -25.30 -4.16
CA VAL A 173 -4.61 -24.12 -5.04
C VAL A 173 -3.76 -24.29 -6.29
N TYR A 174 -2.55 -24.86 -6.19
CA TYR A 174 -1.54 -24.88 -7.25
C TYR A 174 -1.21 -26.28 -7.77
N GLY A 175 -1.78 -27.33 -7.17
CA GLY A 175 -1.46 -28.72 -7.51
C GLY A 175 -0.19 -29.24 -6.80
N GLU A 176 0.29 -30.40 -7.24
CA GLU A 176 1.50 -31.02 -6.68
C GLU A 176 2.74 -30.25 -7.11
N GLY A 177 3.70 -30.16 -6.20
CA GLY A 177 5.01 -29.56 -6.50
C GLY A 177 5.56 -28.74 -5.33
N PRO A 178 6.77 -28.19 -5.48
CA PRO A 178 7.38 -27.35 -4.47
C PRO A 178 6.69 -25.98 -4.42
N ILE A 179 6.52 -25.43 -3.20
CA ILE A 179 6.04 -24.07 -3.00
C ILE A 179 7.09 -23.09 -3.51
N THR A 180 6.67 -22.09 -4.27
CA THR A 180 7.53 -21.06 -4.84
C THR A 180 7.20 -19.67 -4.28
N VAL A 181 8.16 -18.75 -4.34
CA VAL A 181 7.91 -17.34 -3.96
C VAL A 181 6.82 -16.71 -4.83
N GLN A 182 6.73 -17.11 -6.10
CA GLN A 182 5.70 -16.61 -7.00
C GLN A 182 4.30 -17.04 -6.55
N GLN A 183 4.12 -18.27 -6.11
CA GLN A 183 2.83 -18.76 -5.60
C GLN A 183 2.43 -18.05 -4.29
N VAL A 184 3.38 -17.78 -3.39
CA VAL A 184 3.14 -16.99 -2.17
C VAL A 184 2.67 -15.58 -2.53
N ALA A 185 3.39 -14.91 -3.43
CA ALA A 185 3.06 -13.56 -3.88
C ALA A 185 1.71 -13.52 -4.63
N ASP A 186 1.43 -14.52 -5.45
CA ASP A 186 0.18 -14.70 -6.21
C ASP A 186 -1.04 -14.84 -5.28
N ALA A 187 -0.89 -15.63 -4.22
CA ALA A 187 -1.95 -15.81 -3.24
C ALA A 187 -2.21 -14.51 -2.46
N ILE A 188 -1.15 -13.84 -1.97
CA ILE A 188 -1.28 -12.55 -1.27
C ILE A 188 -1.96 -11.52 -2.18
N ALA A 189 -1.51 -11.38 -3.42
CA ALA A 189 -2.08 -10.46 -4.40
C ALA A 189 -3.55 -10.79 -4.74
N ALA A 190 -3.92 -12.07 -4.78
CA ALA A 190 -5.32 -12.49 -4.98
C ALA A 190 -6.22 -12.02 -3.83
N PHE A 191 -5.74 -12.06 -2.60
CA PHE A 191 -6.45 -11.49 -1.46
C PHE A 191 -6.52 -9.96 -1.54
N GLU A 192 -5.40 -9.29 -1.81
CA GLU A 192 -5.36 -7.82 -1.91
C GLU A 192 -6.33 -7.27 -2.97
N ARG A 193 -6.56 -8.01 -4.06
CA ARG A 193 -7.58 -7.68 -5.08
C ARG A 193 -9.01 -7.68 -4.56
N THR A 194 -9.29 -8.32 -3.43
CA THR A 194 -10.60 -8.28 -2.80
C THR A 194 -10.80 -7.06 -1.90
N VAL A 195 -9.71 -6.35 -1.58
CA VAL A 195 -9.74 -5.18 -0.70
C VAL A 195 -10.11 -3.94 -1.49
N VAL A 196 -11.39 -3.74 -1.73
CA VAL A 196 -11.95 -2.68 -2.59
C VAL A 196 -13.04 -1.89 -1.87
N THR A 197 -13.03 -0.57 -2.08
CA THR A 197 -14.09 0.34 -1.61
C THR A 197 -15.30 0.24 -2.53
N THR A 198 -16.39 -0.39 -2.11
CA THR A 198 -17.50 -0.71 -3.01
C THR A 198 -18.78 0.07 -2.81
N ASP A 199 -19.00 0.74 -1.68
CA ASP A 199 -20.27 1.38 -1.36
C ASP A 199 -20.07 2.61 -0.47
N SER A 200 -19.56 3.70 -1.05
CA SER A 200 -19.50 5.00 -0.39
C SER A 200 -20.78 5.79 -0.60
N LEU A 201 -21.00 6.84 0.20
CA LEU A 201 -22.10 7.79 -0.02
C LEU A 201 -22.03 8.41 -1.43
N PHE A 202 -20.82 8.69 -1.91
CA PHE A 202 -20.59 9.16 -3.28
C PHE A 202 -21.02 8.12 -4.33
N ASP A 203 -20.70 6.85 -4.13
CA ASP A 203 -21.10 5.79 -5.07
C ASP A 203 -22.63 5.64 -5.14
N ARG A 204 -23.32 5.73 -4.00
CA ARG A 204 -24.80 5.75 -3.95
C ARG A 204 -25.36 6.96 -4.68
N PHE A 205 -24.78 8.14 -4.45
CA PHE A 205 -25.18 9.38 -5.14
C PHE A 205 -25.07 9.26 -6.67
N VAL A 206 -23.96 8.74 -7.16
CA VAL A 206 -23.72 8.57 -8.60
C VAL A 206 -24.66 7.49 -9.20
N ARG A 207 -25.01 6.45 -8.42
CA ARG A 207 -26.00 5.44 -8.82
C ARG A 207 -27.45 5.92 -8.78
N GLY A 208 -27.71 7.16 -8.39
CA GLY A 208 -29.02 7.80 -8.49
C GLY A 208 -29.67 8.18 -7.15
N ASP A 209 -29.13 7.77 -6.01
CA ASP A 209 -29.61 8.26 -4.70
C ASP A 209 -29.17 9.70 -4.47
N ARG A 210 -29.98 10.63 -4.92
CA ARG A 210 -29.71 12.07 -4.82
C ARG A 210 -29.65 12.59 -3.39
N GLN A 211 -30.10 11.82 -2.41
CA GLN A 211 -30.07 12.17 -0.99
C GLN A 211 -28.86 11.59 -0.25
N ALA A 212 -28.09 10.70 -0.86
CA ALA A 212 -26.91 10.09 -0.25
C ALA A 212 -25.85 11.12 0.15
N LEU A 213 -25.75 12.24 -0.57
CA LEU A 213 -24.86 13.35 -0.19
C LEU A 213 -25.65 14.53 0.39
N THR A 214 -25.18 15.07 1.50
CA THR A 214 -25.66 16.33 2.07
C THR A 214 -25.33 17.52 1.16
N ALA A 215 -25.94 18.69 1.42
CA ALA A 215 -25.64 19.92 0.68
C ALA A 215 -24.14 20.32 0.79
N LEU A 216 -23.52 20.10 1.96
CA LEU A 216 -22.11 20.40 2.19
C LEU A 216 -21.19 19.48 1.37
N GLU A 217 -21.49 18.19 1.32
CA GLU A 217 -20.73 17.19 0.54
C GLU A 217 -20.88 17.42 -0.97
N LYS A 218 -22.09 17.79 -1.44
CA LYS A 218 -22.31 18.21 -2.83
C LYS A 218 -21.48 19.44 -3.18
N LYS A 219 -21.42 20.41 -2.27
CA LYS A 219 -20.56 21.58 -2.46
C LYS A 219 -19.08 21.19 -2.51
N GLY A 220 -18.67 20.25 -1.67
CA GLY A 220 -17.31 19.68 -1.71
C GLY A 220 -17.00 19.00 -3.04
N LEU A 221 -17.93 18.23 -3.60
CA LEU A 221 -17.81 17.62 -4.92
C LEU A 221 -17.65 18.66 -6.04
N GLU A 222 -18.40 19.76 -6.00
CA GLU A 222 -18.23 20.88 -6.95
C GLU A 222 -16.82 21.48 -6.87
N ILE A 223 -16.33 21.71 -5.63
CA ILE A 223 -14.99 22.25 -5.40
C ILE A 223 -13.92 21.27 -5.90
N PHE A 224 -14.07 19.99 -5.60
CA PHE A 224 -13.15 18.94 -6.03
C PHE A 224 -13.00 18.89 -7.56
N ASN A 225 -14.12 19.03 -8.29
CA ASN A 225 -14.14 19.03 -9.75
C ASN A 225 -13.76 20.37 -10.39
N GLY A 226 -13.85 21.47 -9.64
CA GLY A 226 -13.68 22.83 -10.15
C GLY A 226 -12.53 23.55 -9.46
N LYS A 227 -12.84 24.54 -8.63
CA LYS A 227 -11.89 25.48 -7.99
C LYS A 227 -10.76 24.79 -7.22
N GLY A 228 -11.01 23.59 -6.68
CA GLY A 228 -10.01 22.81 -5.95
C GLY A 228 -8.96 22.11 -6.83
N HIS A 229 -9.16 22.07 -8.13
CA HIS A 229 -8.28 21.41 -9.12
C HIS A 229 -7.90 19.95 -8.77
N CYS A 230 -8.62 19.29 -7.87
CA CYS A 230 -8.27 17.94 -7.38
C CYS A 230 -8.30 16.91 -8.49
N THR A 231 -9.23 17.04 -9.46
CA THR A 231 -9.33 16.14 -10.62
C THR A 231 -8.20 16.31 -11.64
N ALA A 232 -7.27 17.23 -11.46
CA ALA A 232 -6.06 17.29 -12.28
C ALA A 232 -5.17 16.04 -12.08
N CYS A 233 -5.18 15.48 -10.86
CA CYS A 233 -4.44 14.26 -10.50
C CYS A 233 -5.37 13.15 -9.96
N HIS A 234 -6.47 13.52 -9.28
CA HIS A 234 -7.41 12.58 -8.65
C HIS A 234 -8.66 12.37 -9.49
N TRP A 235 -8.52 11.79 -10.68
CA TRP A 235 -9.61 11.49 -11.61
C TRP A 235 -9.90 9.99 -11.71
N GLY A 236 -10.93 9.64 -12.48
CA GLY A 236 -11.35 8.26 -12.68
C GLY A 236 -12.00 7.61 -11.45
N PRO A 237 -12.45 6.36 -11.58
CA PRO A 237 -13.15 5.65 -10.50
C PRO A 237 -12.34 5.47 -9.22
N ASN A 238 -11.01 5.33 -9.34
CA ASN A 238 -10.11 5.21 -8.20
C ASN A 238 -9.66 6.54 -7.60
N PHE A 239 -10.10 7.69 -8.13
CA PHE A 239 -9.64 9.00 -7.70
C PHE A 239 -8.09 9.10 -7.66
N SER A 240 -7.45 8.60 -8.70
CA SER A 240 -6.00 8.61 -8.90
C SER A 240 -5.70 8.47 -10.38
N ASP A 241 -4.79 9.26 -10.89
CA ASP A 241 -4.26 9.13 -12.25
C ASP A 241 -3.15 8.07 -12.37
N GLY A 242 -2.70 7.53 -11.23
CA GLY A 242 -1.58 6.58 -11.17
C GLY A 242 -0.22 7.14 -11.58
N ARG A 243 -0.13 8.47 -11.80
CA ARG A 243 1.09 9.18 -12.20
C ARG A 243 1.88 9.65 -10.99
N PHE A 244 2.98 10.32 -11.25
CA PHE A 244 3.92 10.77 -10.23
C PHE A 244 4.04 12.30 -10.26
N HIS A 245 3.85 12.93 -9.10
CA HIS A 245 3.85 14.38 -8.95
C HIS A 245 4.73 14.79 -7.78
N ASN A 246 5.49 15.86 -7.95
CA ASN A 246 6.24 16.49 -6.86
C ASN A 246 5.37 17.59 -6.24
N LEU A 247 4.97 17.42 -5.00
CA LEU A 247 4.14 18.35 -4.25
C LEU A 247 4.96 19.34 -3.43
N GLY A 248 6.27 19.29 -3.50
CA GLY A 248 7.18 20.14 -2.72
C GLY A 248 7.16 19.80 -1.22
N VAL A 249 6.92 18.54 -0.84
CA VAL A 249 6.98 18.12 0.57
C VAL A 249 8.41 18.30 1.07
N PRO A 250 8.63 19.08 2.15
CA PRO A 250 9.99 19.33 2.67
C PRO A 250 10.67 18.03 3.10
N ALA A 251 11.90 17.82 2.70
CA ALA A 251 12.68 16.67 3.13
C ALA A 251 12.91 16.73 4.66
N LYS A 252 12.68 15.60 5.34
CA LYS A 252 12.99 15.44 6.78
C LYS A 252 14.50 15.62 7.06
N ASP A 253 15.31 15.08 6.15
CA ASP A 253 16.76 15.31 6.14
C ASP A 253 17.15 15.99 4.82
N PRO A 254 17.44 17.29 4.84
CA PRO A 254 17.87 18.01 3.62
C PRO A 254 19.18 17.51 3.01
N LYS A 255 20.04 16.80 3.79
CA LYS A 255 21.27 16.22 3.28
C LYS A 255 21.06 14.90 2.57
N ASN A 256 19.94 14.22 2.84
CA ASN A 256 19.59 12.96 2.24
C ASN A 256 18.07 12.95 1.92
N PRO A 257 17.62 13.76 0.97
CA PRO A 257 16.22 13.89 0.63
C PRO A 257 15.69 12.60 -0.01
N ASP A 258 14.41 12.31 0.21
CA ASP A 258 13.72 11.25 -0.53
C ASP A 258 13.47 11.73 -1.96
N VAL A 259 14.21 11.16 -2.89
CA VAL A 259 14.16 11.55 -4.31
C VAL A 259 12.98 10.95 -5.08
N GLY A 260 12.13 10.16 -4.43
CA GLY A 260 10.91 9.61 -5.01
C GLY A 260 11.14 8.77 -6.28
N ARG A 261 10.35 9.03 -7.30
CA ARG A 261 10.39 8.34 -8.60
C ARG A 261 11.75 8.41 -9.30
N TYR A 262 12.52 9.47 -9.06
CA TYR A 262 13.87 9.60 -9.61
C TYR A 262 14.79 8.44 -9.22
N ALA A 263 14.61 7.85 -8.05
CA ALA A 263 15.40 6.68 -7.64
C ALA A 263 15.32 5.53 -8.67
N ILE A 264 14.18 5.42 -9.37
CA ILE A 264 13.87 4.35 -10.31
C ILE A 264 14.21 4.76 -11.75
N THR A 265 13.76 5.93 -12.18
CA THR A 265 13.85 6.35 -13.58
C THR A 265 15.15 7.04 -13.93
N LYS A 266 15.83 7.65 -12.96
CA LYS A 266 16.96 8.56 -13.16
C LYS A 266 16.66 9.78 -14.06
N ASN A 267 15.39 10.02 -14.35
CA ASN A 267 14.94 11.19 -15.06
C ASN A 267 14.87 12.39 -14.09
N PRO A 268 15.59 13.51 -14.34
CA PRO A 268 15.57 14.68 -13.44
C PRO A 268 14.18 15.27 -13.20
N ARG A 269 13.25 15.11 -14.15
CA ARG A 269 11.85 15.56 -13.98
C ARG A 269 11.07 14.79 -12.90
N ASP A 270 11.55 13.59 -12.55
CA ASP A 270 10.91 12.74 -11.55
C ASP A 270 11.47 12.97 -10.13
N MET A 271 12.36 13.95 -9.96
CA MET A 271 12.96 14.29 -8.67
C MET A 271 11.88 14.71 -7.67
N GLY A 272 11.81 14.02 -6.52
CA GLY A 272 10.83 14.28 -5.47
C GLY A 272 9.37 13.98 -5.86
N ALA A 273 9.14 13.28 -6.98
CA ALA A 273 7.81 12.90 -7.44
C ALA A 273 7.37 11.57 -6.81
N PHE A 274 6.11 11.50 -6.38
CA PHE A 274 5.48 10.33 -5.79
C PHE A 274 4.15 10.02 -6.46
N LYS A 275 3.77 8.73 -6.46
CA LYS A 275 2.53 8.27 -7.08
C LYS A 275 1.31 8.89 -6.40
N THR A 276 0.35 9.36 -7.20
CA THR A 276 -0.96 9.81 -6.72
C THR A 276 -1.68 8.66 -6.01
N PRO A 277 -1.99 8.75 -4.71
CA PRO A 277 -2.78 7.72 -4.04
C PRO A 277 -4.26 7.88 -4.33
N THR A 278 -5.05 6.82 -4.14
CA THR A 278 -6.50 6.92 -4.16
C THR A 278 -7.01 7.87 -3.06
N VAL A 279 -8.06 8.65 -3.35
CA VAL A 279 -8.77 9.45 -2.32
C VAL A 279 -9.85 8.64 -1.61
N ARG A 280 -10.26 7.50 -2.18
CA ARG A 280 -11.22 6.60 -1.52
C ARG A 280 -10.66 6.15 -0.17
N ASP A 281 -11.49 6.12 0.85
CA ASP A 281 -11.13 5.78 2.24
C ASP A 281 -10.02 6.68 2.85
N ALA A 282 -9.70 7.82 2.23
CA ALA A 282 -8.62 8.66 2.72
C ALA A 282 -8.85 9.14 4.17
N ALA A 283 -10.09 9.42 4.55
CA ALA A 283 -10.39 9.88 5.90
C ALA A 283 -10.17 8.82 7.00
N LEU A 284 -10.05 7.53 6.63
CA LEU A 284 -9.81 6.42 7.56
C LEU A 284 -8.32 6.22 7.89
N ARG A 285 -7.42 6.88 7.16
CA ARG A 285 -5.98 6.61 7.23
C ARG A 285 -5.08 7.85 7.36
N PRO A 286 -5.27 8.72 8.37
CA PRO A 286 -4.25 9.69 8.71
C PRO A 286 -2.99 8.97 9.26
N PRO A 287 -1.79 9.61 9.19
CA PRO A 287 -1.46 10.87 8.52
C PRO A 287 -1.32 10.75 7.00
N TYR A 288 -1.08 11.86 6.31
CA TYR A 288 -1.07 11.96 4.84
C TYR A 288 0.31 12.30 4.29
N LEU A 289 0.43 12.24 2.95
CA LEU A 289 1.66 12.33 2.17
C LEU A 289 2.57 11.10 2.34
N HIS A 290 3.60 11.00 1.50
CA HIS A 290 4.50 9.84 1.50
C HIS A 290 5.33 9.71 2.78
N ASP A 291 5.49 10.81 3.50
CA ASP A 291 6.27 10.91 4.74
C ASP A 291 5.40 11.05 6.01
N GLY A 292 4.06 11.13 5.85
CA GLY A 292 3.12 11.31 6.95
C GLY A 292 3.19 12.68 7.62
N SER A 293 3.66 13.71 6.93
CA SER A 293 3.83 15.05 7.51
C SER A 293 2.52 15.78 7.79
N GLU A 294 1.46 15.53 7.01
CA GLU A 294 0.14 16.13 7.23
C GLU A 294 -0.74 15.21 8.10
N ARG A 295 -1.13 15.70 9.27
CA ARG A 295 -1.75 14.87 10.31
C ARG A 295 -3.27 14.76 10.22
N SER A 296 -3.92 15.65 9.48
CA SER A 296 -5.39 15.69 9.30
C SER A 296 -5.76 16.03 7.87
N LEU A 297 -7.02 15.77 7.47
CA LEU A 297 -7.53 16.22 6.18
C LEU A 297 -7.52 17.74 6.08
N GLU A 298 -7.80 18.41 7.18
CA GLU A 298 -7.81 19.86 7.25
C GLU A 298 -6.42 20.43 6.94
N SER A 299 -5.36 19.90 7.59
CA SER A 299 -3.97 20.34 7.33
C SER A 299 -3.53 19.98 5.91
N LEU A 300 -3.93 18.80 5.40
CA LEU A 300 -3.67 18.39 4.02
C LEU A 300 -4.32 19.35 3.00
N ILE A 301 -5.59 19.74 3.22
CA ILE A 301 -6.28 20.72 2.36
C ILE A 301 -5.63 22.09 2.47
N ASP A 302 -5.13 22.49 3.63
CA ASP A 302 -4.36 23.73 3.80
C ASP A 302 -3.02 23.66 3.04
N PHE A 303 -2.38 22.50 3.01
CA PHE A 303 -1.18 22.27 2.19
C PHE A 303 -1.48 22.47 0.71
N TYR A 304 -2.54 21.86 0.17
CA TYR A 304 -2.96 22.07 -1.23
C TYR A 304 -3.42 23.51 -1.48
N ASN A 305 -4.15 24.12 -0.52
CA ASN A 305 -4.67 25.48 -0.70
C ASN A 305 -3.58 26.55 -0.85
N ARG A 306 -2.39 26.33 -0.27
CA ARG A 306 -1.23 27.22 -0.47
C ARG A 306 -0.39 26.88 -1.70
N GLY A 307 -0.75 25.84 -2.46
CA GLY A 307 -0.01 25.40 -3.66
C GLY A 307 1.14 24.45 -3.36
N GLY A 308 1.04 23.66 -2.28
CA GLY A 308 2.09 22.73 -1.87
C GLY A 308 3.25 23.38 -1.12
N GLY A 309 4.42 22.75 -1.19
CA GLY A 309 5.67 23.29 -0.64
C GLY A 309 6.53 23.98 -1.68
N LYS A 310 7.77 24.30 -1.29
CA LYS A 310 8.77 24.94 -2.17
C LYS A 310 9.73 23.89 -2.70
N ASP A 311 9.77 23.67 -4.00
CA ASP A 311 10.69 22.74 -4.65
C ASP A 311 10.98 23.22 -6.08
N PRO A 312 12.24 23.17 -6.57
CA PRO A 312 12.56 23.58 -7.95
C PRO A 312 11.87 22.69 -9.01
N ASN A 313 11.49 21.45 -8.65
CA ASN A 313 10.78 20.52 -9.52
C ASN A 313 9.29 20.39 -9.12
N LEU A 314 8.73 21.40 -8.44
CA LEU A 314 7.31 21.39 -8.06
C LEU A 314 6.45 21.17 -9.31
N ASP A 315 5.46 20.27 -9.19
CA ASP A 315 4.54 20.02 -10.30
C ASP A 315 3.78 21.33 -10.65
N PRO A 316 3.73 21.72 -11.94
CA PRO A 316 3.08 22.95 -12.37
C PRO A 316 1.57 22.99 -12.08
N LEU A 317 0.94 21.84 -11.79
CA LEU A 317 -0.46 21.78 -11.35
C LEU A 317 -0.63 22.20 -9.88
N MET A 318 0.46 22.30 -9.11
CA MET A 318 0.45 22.76 -7.72
C MET A 318 0.43 24.28 -7.65
N VAL A 319 -0.77 24.84 -7.64
CA VAL A 319 -1.02 26.28 -7.59
C VAL A 319 -1.86 26.66 -6.34
N PRO A 320 -1.74 27.87 -5.78
CA PRO A 320 -2.61 28.33 -4.71
C PRO A 320 -4.07 28.32 -5.16
N LEU A 321 -4.95 27.67 -4.38
CA LEU A 321 -6.35 27.45 -4.77
C LEU A 321 -7.28 28.60 -4.33
N GLY A 322 -6.90 29.37 -3.31
CA GLY A 322 -7.71 30.47 -2.77
C GLY A 322 -9.05 30.02 -2.18
N LEU A 323 -9.08 28.82 -1.58
CA LEU A 323 -10.29 28.31 -0.93
C LEU A 323 -10.55 29.03 0.39
N SER A 324 -11.79 29.46 0.59
CA SER A 324 -12.28 29.96 1.87
C SER A 324 -12.39 28.84 2.92
N GLN A 325 -12.53 29.19 4.19
CA GLN A 325 -12.72 28.21 5.27
C GLN A 325 -13.96 27.33 5.06
N HIS A 326 -15.06 27.91 4.52
CA HIS A 326 -16.27 27.16 4.22
C HIS A 326 -16.04 26.16 3.07
N GLU A 327 -15.32 26.55 2.02
CA GLU A 327 -14.98 25.67 0.89
C GLU A 327 -14.06 24.54 1.32
N LYS A 328 -13.07 24.80 2.19
CA LYS A 328 -12.21 23.75 2.76
C LYS A 328 -13.02 22.74 3.59
N LYS A 329 -13.95 23.20 4.43
CA LYS A 329 -14.83 22.31 5.18
C LYS A 329 -15.71 21.45 4.26
N ALA A 330 -16.24 22.02 3.19
CA ALA A 330 -17.05 21.30 2.21
C ALA A 330 -16.20 20.21 1.50
N LEU A 331 -14.97 20.54 1.12
CA LEU A 331 -14.05 19.58 0.48
C LEU A 331 -13.70 18.41 1.41
N VAL A 332 -13.41 18.70 2.69
CA VAL A 332 -13.20 17.65 3.71
C VAL A 332 -14.43 16.77 3.88
N ALA A 333 -15.63 17.36 3.90
CA ALA A 333 -16.88 16.60 3.99
C ALA A 333 -17.05 15.66 2.79
N PHE A 334 -16.78 16.13 1.57
CA PHE A 334 -16.82 15.29 0.38
C PHE A 334 -15.79 14.14 0.43
N ILE A 335 -14.54 14.40 0.85
CA ILE A 335 -13.53 13.35 0.99
C ILE A 335 -14.00 12.28 1.99
N LYS A 336 -14.65 12.68 3.09
CA LYS A 336 -15.26 11.73 4.04
C LYS A 336 -16.40 10.91 3.44
N ALA A 337 -17.17 11.48 2.50
CA ALA A 337 -18.23 10.78 1.77
C ALA A 337 -17.69 9.74 0.76
N LEU A 338 -16.37 9.68 0.53
CA LEU A 338 -15.70 8.64 -0.26
C LEU A 338 -15.29 7.41 0.58
N ASN A 339 -15.56 7.42 1.88
CA ASN A 339 -15.27 6.26 2.71
C ASN A 339 -16.24 5.11 2.42
N SER A 340 -15.72 3.89 2.46
CA SER A 340 -16.51 2.67 2.41
C SER A 340 -17.54 2.64 3.54
N LEU A 341 -18.77 2.29 3.20
CA LEU A 341 -19.83 1.98 4.17
C LEU A 341 -19.92 0.47 4.43
N ASN A 342 -19.13 -0.32 3.73
CA ASN A 342 -19.08 -1.76 3.94
C ASN A 342 -18.12 -2.08 5.10
N PRO A 343 -18.65 -2.43 6.30
CA PRO A 343 -17.83 -2.77 7.44
C PRO A 343 -16.98 -4.03 7.20
N GLU A 344 -17.37 -4.91 6.26
CA GLU A 344 -16.60 -6.11 5.94
C GLU A 344 -15.22 -5.79 5.35
N VAL A 345 -15.07 -4.67 4.63
CA VAL A 345 -13.76 -4.22 4.11
C VAL A 345 -12.93 -3.56 5.21
N ALA A 346 -13.58 -2.85 6.14
CA ALA A 346 -12.90 -2.18 7.24
C ALA A 346 -12.63 -3.12 8.44
N ASP A 347 -13.45 -4.15 8.64
CA ASP A 347 -13.40 -5.09 9.77
C ASP A 347 -13.07 -6.52 9.31
N VAL A 348 -12.11 -6.65 8.39
CA VAL A 348 -11.58 -7.98 8.06
C VAL A 348 -10.81 -8.50 9.25
N LYS A 349 -11.47 -9.38 10.04
CA LYS A 349 -10.81 -10.05 11.15
C LYS A 349 -9.67 -10.91 10.62
N PRO A 350 -8.48 -10.83 11.24
CA PRO A 350 -7.42 -11.77 10.95
C PRO A 350 -7.94 -13.19 11.11
N ILE A 351 -7.81 -14.00 10.09
CA ILE A 351 -7.94 -15.45 10.26
C ILE A 351 -6.59 -15.87 10.82
N ALA A 352 -6.58 -16.39 12.06
CA ALA A 352 -5.36 -17.00 12.55
C ALA A 352 -5.04 -18.19 11.63
N PRO A 353 -3.84 -18.25 11.03
CA PRO A 353 -3.42 -19.39 10.24
C PRO A 353 -3.67 -20.70 10.98
N ASP A 354 -4.01 -21.79 10.29
CA ASP A 354 -4.41 -23.04 10.92
C ASP A 354 -3.39 -23.57 11.93
N HIS A 355 -2.10 -23.35 11.69
CA HIS A 355 -1.04 -23.73 12.62
C HIS A 355 -1.02 -22.89 13.93
N LEU A 356 -1.70 -21.74 13.96
CA LEU A 356 -1.87 -20.88 15.12
C LEU A 356 -3.25 -21.07 15.79
N ARG A 357 -4.18 -21.78 15.15
CA ARG A 357 -5.46 -22.17 15.72
C ARG A 357 -5.24 -23.31 16.72
N LYS A 358 -5.71 -23.13 17.94
CA LYS A 358 -5.70 -24.17 18.97
C LYS A 358 -6.93 -25.04 18.87
#